data_57db18ff78efd522c724f65a8200ae0c
#
_entry.id   57db18ff78efd522c724f65a8200ae0c
#
_cell.length_a   1.000
_cell.length_b   1.000
_cell.length_c   1.000
_cell.angle_alpha   90.00
_cell.angle_beta   90.00
_cell.angle_gamma   90.00
#
_symmetry.space_group_name_H-M   'P 1'
#
loop_
_entity.id
_entity.type
_entity.pdbx_description
1 polymer ?
#
loop_
_entity_poly.entity_id
_entity_poly.type
_entity_poly.pdbx_seq_one_letter_code
_entity_poly.pdbx_strand_id
1 'polypeptide(L)'
;MLYALEARAYANMGQVNKCHRAVRAAEDTFTESRTEEDPSWISFFNEAELHAENAHSYRDLAYVAGRSPAYASLAHPVMEKAVEGFRDDAVHQRAYALNLVGMASVHLLQREPEQAALFTGKAMDVARRVRSERVNTRIRKTTGTAVRDFGDLPAVVSLAERLAADFPEAAETA
;
A
#
# COMPACT_ATOMS: atom_id res chain seq x y z
N MET A 1 16.41 -3.11 -5.79
CA MET A 1 16.03 -2.34 -4.58
C MET A 1 16.25 -0.83 -4.72
N LEU A 2 17.47 -0.30 -4.93
CA LEU A 2 17.72 1.16 -4.93
C LEU A 2 16.83 1.91 -5.93
N TYR A 3 16.67 1.43 -7.16
CA TYR A 3 15.81 2.07 -8.15
C TYR A 3 14.33 2.11 -7.74
N ALA A 4 13.84 1.11 -7.00
CA ALA A 4 12.47 1.12 -6.49
C ALA A 4 12.27 2.22 -5.42
N LEU A 5 13.25 2.41 -4.53
CA LEU A 5 13.23 3.51 -3.57
C LEU A 5 13.37 4.88 -4.25
N GLU A 6 14.21 4.97 -5.29
CA GLU A 6 14.36 6.17 -6.11
C GLU A 6 13.06 6.52 -6.84
N ALA A 7 12.35 5.52 -7.40
CA ALA A 7 11.04 5.70 -8.03
C ALA A 7 10.05 6.33 -7.06
N ARG A 8 10.02 5.86 -5.83
CA ARG A 8 9.14 6.39 -4.80
C ARG A 8 9.50 7.82 -4.37
N ALA A 9 10.80 8.13 -4.30
CA ALA A 9 11.24 9.50 -4.05
C ALA A 9 10.78 10.43 -5.18
N TYR A 10 10.97 10.06 -6.45
CA TYR A 10 10.50 10.84 -7.59
C TYR A 10 8.97 10.98 -7.63
N ALA A 11 8.23 9.94 -7.25
CA ALA A 11 6.78 9.98 -7.13
C ALA A 11 6.33 11.06 -6.14
N ASN A 12 6.91 11.08 -4.94
CA ASN A 12 6.60 12.07 -3.92
C ASN A 12 7.00 13.49 -4.30
N MET A 13 7.98 13.64 -5.19
CA MET A 13 8.40 14.93 -5.76
C MET A 13 7.58 15.34 -7.00
N GLY A 14 6.61 14.54 -7.45
CA GLY A 14 5.83 14.79 -8.66
C GLY A 14 6.65 14.68 -9.97
N GLN A 15 7.83 14.06 -9.92
CA GLN A 15 8.71 13.92 -11.09
C GLN A 15 8.36 12.68 -11.92
N VAL A 16 7.22 12.72 -12.60
CA VAL A 16 6.60 11.61 -13.33
C VAL A 16 7.59 10.84 -14.20
N ASN A 17 8.27 11.53 -15.12
CA ASN A 17 9.17 10.87 -16.07
C ASN A 17 10.35 10.17 -15.40
N LYS A 18 10.84 10.72 -14.28
CA LYS A 18 11.93 10.09 -13.51
C LYS A 18 11.40 8.89 -12.73
N CYS A 19 10.21 8.99 -12.14
CA CYS A 19 9.55 7.88 -11.48
C CYS A 19 9.38 6.70 -12.43
N HIS A 20 8.80 6.90 -13.62
CA HIS A 20 8.62 5.83 -14.61
C HIS A 20 9.95 5.19 -15.05
N ARG A 21 11.00 6.00 -15.25
CA ARG A 21 12.32 5.45 -15.58
C ARG A 21 12.91 4.61 -14.46
N ALA A 22 12.77 5.07 -13.23
CA ALA A 22 13.28 4.35 -12.07
C ALA A 22 12.50 3.05 -11.80
N VAL A 23 11.16 3.03 -12.02
CA VAL A 23 10.36 1.79 -11.99
C VAL A 23 10.88 0.78 -13.00
N ARG A 24 11.05 1.18 -14.27
CA ARG A 24 11.58 0.27 -15.30
C ARG A 24 12.97 -0.24 -14.95
N ALA A 25 13.87 0.65 -14.51
CA ALA A 25 15.22 0.25 -14.10
C ALA A 25 15.20 -0.73 -12.91
N ALA A 26 14.23 -0.60 -12.00
CA ALA A 26 14.05 -1.56 -10.92
C ALA A 26 13.62 -2.94 -11.43
N GLU A 27 12.69 -2.99 -12.38
CA GLU A 27 12.20 -4.23 -13.01
C GLU A 27 13.30 -4.91 -13.83
N ASP A 28 13.99 -4.16 -14.69
CA ASP A 28 15.08 -4.66 -15.52
C ASP A 28 16.19 -5.25 -14.65
N THR A 29 16.68 -4.47 -13.66
CA THR A 29 17.72 -4.92 -12.73
C THR A 29 17.29 -6.16 -11.93
N PHE A 30 16.04 -6.23 -11.51
CA PHE A 30 15.53 -7.40 -10.77
C PHE A 30 15.51 -8.65 -11.66
N THR A 31 15.09 -8.51 -12.92
CA THR A 31 15.05 -9.61 -13.89
C THR A 31 16.46 -10.10 -14.26
N GLU A 32 17.44 -9.20 -14.30
CA GLU A 32 18.85 -9.51 -14.61
C GLU A 32 19.62 -10.04 -13.39
N SER A 33 19.12 -9.81 -12.16
CA SER A 33 19.80 -10.24 -10.95
C SER A 33 19.78 -11.77 -10.83
N ARG A 34 20.93 -12.33 -10.37
CA ARG A 34 21.05 -13.74 -10.04
C ARG A 34 20.94 -13.89 -8.54
N THR A 35 19.82 -14.38 -8.06
CA THR A 35 19.54 -14.52 -6.63
C THR A 35 20.59 -15.31 -5.86
N GLU A 36 21.35 -16.19 -6.53
CA GLU A 36 22.43 -16.98 -5.95
C GLU A 36 23.70 -16.14 -5.66
N GLU A 37 23.86 -14.99 -6.33
CA GLU A 37 25.01 -14.07 -6.17
C GLU A 37 24.65 -12.88 -5.27
N ASP A 38 23.38 -12.72 -4.91
CA ASP A 38 22.94 -11.59 -4.09
C ASP A 38 23.41 -11.74 -2.63
N PRO A 39 23.90 -10.67 -2.01
CA PRO A 39 24.25 -10.68 -0.59
C PRO A 39 23.02 -11.01 0.28
N SER A 40 23.21 -11.84 1.30
CA SER A 40 22.14 -12.32 2.17
C SER A 40 21.29 -11.21 2.82
N TRP A 41 21.88 -10.02 3.03
CA TRP A 41 21.17 -8.87 3.60
C TRP A 41 20.12 -8.27 2.67
N ILE A 42 20.11 -8.58 1.35
CA ILE A 42 19.10 -8.12 0.41
C ILE A 42 18.02 -9.19 0.11
N SER A 43 18.16 -10.38 0.65
CA SER A 43 17.25 -11.51 0.37
C SER A 43 15.79 -11.24 0.70
N PHE A 44 15.49 -10.23 1.55
CA PHE A 44 14.13 -9.79 1.82
C PHE A 44 13.48 -9.07 0.64
N PHE A 45 14.28 -8.54 -0.31
CA PHE A 45 13.76 -7.80 -1.46
C PHE A 45 13.45 -8.79 -2.60
N ASN A 46 12.31 -9.44 -2.48
CA ASN A 46 11.79 -10.40 -3.45
C ASN A 46 10.85 -9.71 -4.48
N GLU A 47 10.26 -10.50 -5.37
CA GLU A 47 9.36 -10.01 -6.41
C GLU A 47 8.12 -9.30 -5.82
N ALA A 48 7.58 -9.79 -4.71
CA ALA A 48 6.46 -9.15 -4.03
C ALA A 48 6.83 -7.76 -3.48
N GLU A 49 8.04 -7.60 -2.92
CA GLU A 49 8.56 -6.29 -2.48
C GLU A 49 8.80 -5.35 -3.67
N LEU A 50 9.33 -5.83 -4.79
CA LEU A 50 9.47 -5.03 -6.01
C LEU A 50 8.10 -4.50 -6.48
N HIS A 51 7.10 -5.37 -6.57
CA HIS A 51 5.75 -4.96 -6.94
C HIS A 51 5.15 -3.99 -5.93
N ALA A 52 5.37 -4.19 -4.63
CA ALA A 52 4.90 -3.29 -3.58
C ALA A 52 5.47 -1.88 -3.73
N GLU A 53 6.78 -1.74 -3.87
CA GLU A 53 7.43 -0.43 -4.02
C GLU A 53 7.02 0.28 -5.32
N ASN A 54 6.91 -0.45 -6.44
CA ASN A 54 6.45 0.11 -7.71
C ASN A 54 4.99 0.57 -7.62
N ALA A 55 4.10 -0.23 -7.04
CA ALA A 55 2.70 0.10 -6.84
C ALA A 55 2.52 1.33 -5.93
N HIS A 56 3.29 1.37 -4.85
CA HIS A 56 3.30 2.54 -3.97
C HIS A 56 3.81 3.79 -4.66
N SER A 57 4.77 3.67 -5.58
CA SER A 57 5.25 4.79 -6.39
C SER A 57 4.15 5.37 -7.28
N TYR A 58 3.40 4.54 -7.99
CA TYR A 58 2.26 4.99 -8.81
C TYR A 58 1.12 5.55 -7.97
N ARG A 59 0.81 4.95 -6.82
CA ARG A 59 -0.18 5.49 -5.88
C ARG A 59 0.23 6.88 -5.36
N ASP A 60 1.49 7.06 -4.98
CA ASP A 60 2.01 8.32 -4.48
C ASP A 60 1.99 9.40 -5.58
N LEU A 61 2.30 9.04 -6.84
CA LEU A 61 2.08 9.92 -8.01
C LEU A 61 0.61 10.32 -8.14
N ALA A 62 -0.33 9.37 -7.96
CA ALA A 62 -1.75 9.69 -8.04
C ALA A 62 -2.15 10.76 -7.01
N TYR A 63 -1.65 10.67 -5.79
CA TYR A 63 -1.93 11.69 -4.76
C TYR A 63 -1.30 13.04 -5.08
N VAL A 64 -0.04 13.08 -5.50
CA VAL A 64 0.67 14.33 -5.85
C VAL A 64 0.07 14.99 -7.08
N ALA A 65 -0.44 14.21 -8.03
CA ALA A 65 -1.14 14.70 -9.23
C ALA A 65 -2.63 15.01 -9.00
N GLY A 66 -3.00 15.44 -7.80
CA GLY A 66 -4.37 15.84 -7.49
C GLY A 66 -5.37 14.69 -7.44
N ARG A 67 -4.95 13.53 -6.94
CA ARG A 67 -5.75 12.29 -6.87
C ARG A 67 -6.11 11.74 -8.26
N SER A 68 -5.15 11.71 -9.15
CA SER A 68 -5.31 11.28 -10.55
C SER A 68 -5.76 9.82 -10.68
N PRO A 69 -6.93 9.54 -11.29
CA PRO A 69 -7.38 8.17 -11.56
C PRO A 69 -6.45 7.42 -12.52
N ALA A 70 -5.78 8.13 -13.43
CA ALA A 70 -4.87 7.52 -14.40
C ALA A 70 -3.67 6.84 -13.70
N TYR A 71 -3.05 7.52 -12.73
CA TYR A 71 -1.97 6.90 -11.94
C TYR A 71 -2.48 5.83 -10.97
N ALA A 72 -3.70 5.99 -10.43
CA ALA A 72 -4.34 4.94 -9.64
C ALA A 72 -4.55 3.66 -10.47
N SER A 73 -4.96 3.80 -11.74
CA SER A 73 -5.12 2.66 -12.66
C SER A 73 -3.78 1.97 -12.99
N LEU A 74 -2.66 2.69 -12.99
CA LEU A 74 -1.33 2.08 -13.10
C LEU A 74 -0.92 1.35 -11.81
N ALA A 75 -1.28 1.91 -10.65
CA ALA A 75 -0.96 1.30 -9.36
C ALA A 75 -1.72 -0.01 -9.11
N HIS A 76 -2.97 -0.11 -9.56
CA HIS A 76 -3.88 -1.20 -9.24
C HIS A 76 -3.31 -2.60 -9.57
N PRO A 77 -2.97 -2.93 -10.84
CA PRO A 77 -2.52 -4.28 -11.18
C PRO A 77 -1.18 -4.65 -10.54
N VAL A 78 -0.33 -3.66 -10.28
CA VAL A 78 0.96 -3.90 -9.62
C VAL A 78 0.76 -4.12 -8.12
N MET A 79 -0.17 -3.40 -7.48
CA MET A 79 -0.54 -3.61 -6.08
C MET A 79 -1.23 -4.97 -5.88
N GLU A 80 -2.04 -5.41 -6.84
CA GLU A 80 -2.66 -6.74 -6.82
C GLU A 80 -1.60 -7.84 -6.76
N LYS A 81 -0.57 -7.78 -7.61
CA LYS A 81 0.57 -8.71 -7.56
C LYS A 81 1.30 -8.69 -6.22
N ALA A 82 1.51 -7.50 -5.64
CA ALA A 82 2.12 -7.40 -4.32
C ALA A 82 1.27 -8.05 -3.22
N VAL A 83 -0.03 -7.78 -3.21
CA VAL A 83 -0.98 -8.38 -2.25
C VAL A 83 -1.00 -9.89 -2.40
N GLU A 84 -1.02 -10.42 -3.63
CA GLU A 84 -1.01 -11.85 -3.90
C GLU A 84 0.30 -12.50 -3.41
N GLY A 85 1.44 -11.89 -3.73
CA GLY A 85 2.76 -12.42 -3.37
C GLY A 85 3.01 -12.48 -1.86
N PHE A 86 2.34 -11.63 -1.06
CA PHE A 86 2.45 -11.65 0.41
C PHE A 86 1.34 -12.44 1.11
N ARG A 87 0.31 -12.89 0.42
CA ARG A 87 -0.91 -13.47 1.02
C ARG A 87 -0.59 -14.62 1.96
N ASP A 88 0.20 -15.57 1.50
CA ASP A 88 0.51 -16.81 2.22
C ASP A 88 1.88 -16.76 2.91
N ASP A 89 2.53 -15.61 2.91
CA ASP A 89 3.83 -15.41 3.55
C ASP A 89 3.66 -15.14 5.05
N ALA A 90 3.86 -16.18 5.86
CA ALA A 90 3.73 -16.10 7.31
C ALA A 90 4.77 -15.16 7.96
N VAL A 91 5.90 -14.92 7.30
CA VAL A 91 6.99 -14.08 7.82
C VAL A 91 6.71 -12.60 7.57
N HIS A 92 6.18 -12.26 6.38
CA HIS A 92 6.01 -10.88 5.94
C HIS A 92 4.57 -10.35 6.13
N GLN A 93 3.84 -10.82 7.15
CA GLN A 93 2.46 -10.40 7.42
C GLN A 93 2.30 -8.88 7.62
N ARG A 94 3.34 -8.21 8.11
CA ARG A 94 3.33 -6.74 8.20
C ARG A 94 3.34 -6.07 6.82
N ALA A 95 4.14 -6.58 5.89
CA ALA A 95 4.17 -6.12 4.50
C ALA A 95 2.82 -6.39 3.84
N TYR A 96 2.25 -7.58 4.04
CA TYR A 96 0.92 -7.92 3.56
C TYR A 96 -0.14 -6.91 4.02
N ALA A 97 -0.21 -6.60 5.33
CA ALA A 97 -1.15 -5.62 5.85
C ALA A 97 -0.97 -4.22 5.24
N LEU A 98 0.29 -3.77 5.06
CA LEU A 98 0.58 -2.47 4.44
C LEU A 98 0.17 -2.43 2.96
N ASN A 99 0.30 -3.53 2.22
CA ASN A 99 -0.13 -3.63 0.82
C ASN A 99 -1.65 -3.71 0.69
N LEU A 100 -2.35 -4.37 1.62
CA LEU A 100 -3.83 -4.31 1.70
C LEU A 100 -4.33 -2.87 1.91
N VAL A 101 -3.70 -2.10 2.80
CA VAL A 101 -4.01 -0.67 2.96
C VAL A 101 -3.64 0.14 1.71
N GLY A 102 -2.55 -0.24 1.04
CA GLY A 102 -2.15 0.32 -0.26
C GLY A 102 -3.24 0.13 -1.31
N MET A 103 -3.76 -1.09 -1.44
CA MET A 103 -4.87 -1.42 -2.35
C MET A 103 -6.14 -0.65 -1.99
N ALA A 104 -6.51 -0.59 -0.71
CA ALA A 104 -7.64 0.23 -0.26
C ALA A 104 -7.49 1.71 -0.68
N SER A 105 -6.28 2.26 -0.57
CA SER A 105 -6.00 3.63 -1.00
C SER A 105 -6.12 3.81 -2.51
N VAL A 106 -5.76 2.80 -3.31
CA VAL A 106 -5.93 2.80 -4.77
C VAL A 106 -7.43 2.80 -5.12
N HIS A 107 -8.23 1.97 -4.48
CA HIS A 107 -9.69 1.95 -4.68
C HIS A 107 -10.35 3.28 -4.30
N LEU A 108 -9.91 3.96 -3.23
CA LEU A 108 -10.41 5.31 -2.91
C LEU A 108 -10.08 6.32 -4.01
N LEU A 109 -8.90 6.23 -4.62
CA LEU A 109 -8.51 7.08 -5.75
C LEU A 109 -9.36 6.78 -7.00
N GLN A 110 -9.79 5.53 -7.18
CA GLN A 110 -10.68 5.08 -8.26
C GLN A 110 -12.17 5.33 -7.96
N ARG A 111 -12.49 5.88 -6.76
CA ARG A 111 -13.85 6.13 -6.28
C ARG A 111 -14.68 4.84 -6.10
N GLU A 112 -14.04 3.82 -5.60
CA GLU A 112 -14.60 2.48 -5.32
C GLU A 112 -14.59 2.22 -3.80
N PRO A 113 -15.44 2.93 -3.01
CA PRO A 113 -15.40 2.93 -1.56
C PRO A 113 -15.73 1.57 -0.93
N GLU A 114 -16.59 0.76 -1.55
CA GLU A 114 -16.90 -0.59 -1.07
C GLU A 114 -15.69 -1.51 -1.12
N GLN A 115 -14.92 -1.45 -2.22
CA GLN A 115 -13.67 -2.19 -2.34
C GLN A 115 -12.62 -1.68 -1.35
N ALA A 116 -12.53 -0.36 -1.20
CA ALA A 116 -11.63 0.23 -0.20
C ALA A 116 -11.98 -0.24 1.22
N ALA A 117 -13.26 -0.29 1.58
CA ALA A 117 -13.72 -0.81 2.86
C ALA A 117 -13.38 -2.30 3.04
N LEU A 118 -13.58 -3.11 2.00
CA LEU A 118 -13.23 -4.53 2.00
C LEU A 118 -11.73 -4.75 2.26
N PHE A 119 -10.86 -4.06 1.52
CA PHE A 119 -9.41 -4.22 1.68
C PHE A 119 -8.88 -3.66 3.00
N THR A 120 -9.46 -2.55 3.49
CA THR A 120 -9.14 -2.03 4.82
C THR A 120 -9.56 -3.01 5.91
N GLY A 121 -10.74 -3.63 5.78
CA GLY A 121 -11.20 -4.67 6.68
C GLY A 121 -10.26 -5.86 6.76
N LYS A 122 -9.78 -6.36 5.59
CA LYS A 122 -8.75 -7.42 5.54
C LYS A 122 -7.45 -6.99 6.23
N ALA A 123 -7.02 -5.74 6.03
CA ALA A 123 -5.84 -5.21 6.71
C ALA A 123 -6.00 -5.19 8.24
N MET A 124 -7.20 -4.87 8.74
CA MET A 124 -7.52 -4.91 10.17
C MET A 124 -7.42 -6.33 10.74
N ASP A 125 -7.88 -7.35 10.00
CA ASP A 125 -7.77 -8.76 10.43
C ASP A 125 -6.31 -9.19 10.61
N VAL A 126 -5.44 -8.76 9.70
CA VAL A 126 -3.99 -9.02 9.81
C VAL A 126 -3.37 -8.20 10.94
N ALA A 127 -3.74 -6.93 11.07
CA ALA A 127 -3.19 -5.99 12.04
C ALA A 127 -3.38 -6.46 13.51
N ARG A 128 -4.49 -7.13 13.81
CA ARG A 128 -4.74 -7.72 15.14
C ARG A 128 -3.63 -8.69 15.58
N ARG A 129 -3.00 -9.38 14.64
CA ARG A 129 -1.93 -10.35 14.89
C ARG A 129 -0.55 -9.73 14.87
N VAL A 130 -0.34 -8.76 13.98
CA VAL A 130 0.98 -8.15 13.70
C VAL A 130 1.39 -7.12 14.76
N ARG A 131 0.43 -6.47 15.44
CA ARG A 131 0.66 -5.45 16.49
C ARG A 131 1.64 -4.36 16.05
N SER A 132 1.45 -3.79 14.86
CA SER A 132 2.30 -2.76 14.28
C SER A 132 1.62 -1.40 14.30
N GLU A 133 2.16 -0.44 15.07
CA GLU A 133 1.62 0.93 15.10
C GLU A 133 1.65 1.59 13.71
N ARG A 134 2.66 1.31 12.90
CA ARG A 134 2.70 1.81 11.52
C ARG A 134 1.51 1.31 10.69
N VAL A 135 1.11 0.04 10.85
CA VAL A 135 -0.06 -0.53 10.18
C VAL A 135 -1.33 0.14 10.70
N ASN A 136 -1.48 0.25 12.02
CA ASN A 136 -2.65 0.86 12.65
C ASN A 136 -2.85 2.31 12.20
N THR A 137 -1.78 3.11 12.20
CA THR A 137 -1.80 4.50 11.73
C THR A 137 -2.24 4.59 10.26
N ARG A 138 -1.78 3.67 9.41
CA ARG A 138 -2.18 3.64 8.00
C ARG A 138 -3.65 3.24 7.83
N ILE A 139 -4.14 2.27 8.59
CA ILE A 139 -5.56 1.88 8.61
C ILE A 139 -6.42 3.08 9.02
N ARG A 140 -6.11 3.75 10.15
CA ARG A 140 -6.84 4.95 10.60
C ARG A 140 -6.89 6.03 9.54
N LYS A 141 -5.74 6.34 8.93
CA LYS A 141 -5.66 7.37 7.87
C LYS A 141 -6.51 7.01 6.65
N THR A 142 -6.50 5.75 6.23
CA THR A 142 -7.28 5.29 5.06
C THR A 142 -8.77 5.30 5.38
N THR A 143 -9.19 4.81 6.56
CA THR A 143 -10.58 4.89 7.02
C THR A 143 -11.05 6.34 7.14
N GLY A 144 -10.25 7.23 7.72
CA GLY A 144 -10.58 8.67 7.80
C GLY A 144 -10.74 9.32 6.43
N THR A 145 -9.97 8.87 5.44
CA THR A 145 -10.15 9.33 4.05
C THR A 145 -11.47 8.81 3.45
N ALA A 146 -11.79 7.53 3.69
CA ALA A 146 -13.06 6.93 3.23
C ALA A 146 -14.26 7.64 3.84
N VAL A 147 -14.24 7.89 5.16
CA VAL A 147 -15.30 8.61 5.87
C VAL A 147 -15.49 10.03 5.35
N ARG A 148 -14.39 10.76 5.16
CA ARG A 148 -14.47 12.15 4.65
C ARG A 148 -15.08 12.21 3.25
N ASP A 149 -14.73 11.26 2.38
CA ASP A 149 -15.08 11.32 0.96
C ASP A 149 -16.37 10.56 0.64
N PHE A 150 -16.79 9.60 1.49
CA PHE A 150 -17.88 8.64 1.24
C PHE A 150 -18.63 8.23 2.53
N GLY A 151 -18.68 9.10 3.53
CA GLY A 151 -19.17 8.78 4.88
C GLY A 151 -20.62 8.31 4.98
N ASP A 152 -21.46 8.57 3.96
CA ASP A 152 -22.88 8.17 3.95
C ASP A 152 -23.08 6.71 3.44
N LEU A 153 -22.04 6.08 2.91
CA LEU A 153 -22.16 4.72 2.39
C LEU A 153 -22.10 3.67 3.50
N PRO A 154 -23.03 2.70 3.52
CA PRO A 154 -23.10 1.69 4.58
C PRO A 154 -21.80 0.93 4.82
N ALA A 155 -21.07 0.58 3.75
CA ALA A 155 -19.79 -0.11 3.87
C ALA A 155 -18.72 0.74 4.59
N VAL A 156 -18.73 2.05 4.37
CA VAL A 156 -17.79 2.98 5.01
C VAL A 156 -18.19 3.24 6.48
N VAL A 157 -19.48 3.37 6.75
CA VAL A 157 -19.99 3.48 8.12
C VAL A 157 -19.60 2.24 8.94
N SER A 158 -19.88 1.04 8.43
CA SER A 158 -19.52 -0.22 9.10
C SER A 158 -18.01 -0.35 9.31
N LEU A 159 -17.18 0.12 8.36
CA LEU A 159 -15.74 0.13 8.51
C LEU A 159 -15.29 1.05 9.65
N ALA A 160 -15.89 2.24 9.76
CA ALA A 160 -15.57 3.21 10.81
C ALA A 160 -15.96 2.69 12.20
N GLU A 161 -17.14 2.09 12.33
CA GLU A 161 -17.61 1.45 13.57
C GLU A 161 -16.68 0.31 14.00
N ARG A 162 -16.29 -0.53 13.04
CA ARG A 162 -15.32 -1.60 13.28
C ARG A 162 -13.95 -1.05 13.71
N LEU A 163 -13.46 0.02 13.09
CA LEU A 163 -12.20 0.64 13.49
C LEU A 163 -12.25 1.11 14.93
N ALA A 164 -13.32 1.79 15.34
CA ALA A 164 -13.50 2.27 16.70
C ALA A 164 -13.54 1.13 17.73
N ALA A 165 -14.17 0.00 17.39
CA ALA A 165 -14.25 -1.16 18.25
C ALA A 165 -12.93 -1.92 18.39
N ASP A 166 -12.22 -2.14 17.27
CA ASP A 166 -11.05 -3.01 17.21
C ASP A 166 -9.72 -2.29 17.53
N PHE A 167 -9.66 -0.99 17.26
CA PHE A 167 -8.46 -0.16 17.39
C PHE A 167 -8.81 1.18 18.07
N PRO A 168 -9.31 1.15 19.30
CA PRO A 168 -9.60 2.38 20.04
C PRO A 168 -8.32 3.27 20.10
N GLU A 169 -8.52 4.58 19.99
CA GLU A 169 -7.42 5.51 20.24
C GLU A 169 -6.92 5.30 21.65
N ALA A 170 -5.60 5.23 21.81
CA ALA A 170 -5.02 5.20 23.14
C ALA A 170 -5.50 6.47 23.87
N ALA A 171 -6.17 6.30 25.01
CA ALA A 171 -6.53 7.43 25.85
C ALA A 171 -5.24 8.22 26.08
N GLU A 172 -5.22 9.50 25.68
CA GLU A 172 -4.14 10.40 26.02
C GLU A 172 -4.05 10.38 27.55
N THR A 173 -3.01 9.71 28.05
CA THR A 173 -2.66 9.81 29.46
C THR A 173 -2.16 11.24 29.68
N ALA A 174 -3.05 12.05 30.24
CA ALA A 174 -2.74 13.39 30.70
C ALA A 174 -1.64 13.39 31.79
#